data_24115a9c8a9cc30951b488a19cb505cf
#
_entry.id   24115a9c8a9cc30951b488a19cb505cf
#
_cell.length_a   1.000
_cell.length_b   1.000
_cell.length_c   1.000
_cell.angle_alpha   90.00
_cell.angle_beta   90.00
_cell.angle_gamma   90.00
#
_symmetry.space_group_name_H-M   'P 1'
#
loop_
_entity.id
_entity.type
_entity.pdbx_description
1 polymer ?
#
loop_
_entity_poly.entity_id
_entity_poly.type
_entity_poly.pdbx_seq_one_letter_code
_entity_poly.pdbx_strand_id
1 'polypeptide(L)'
;MAGGRLSRGHSSSVRGMLVAFSVTPLGVGEGVGEIVAEAVRVVRASGLPNQTDAMFTTVEGDWDEVMPVIKQAVDAVAARAPRVSVVIKADIRPGVTGALTTKVDSLERHLAE
;
A
#
# COMPACT_ATOMS: atom_id res chain seq x y z
N MET A 1 12.20 -0.04 -26.73
CA MET A 1 12.46 -0.72 -26.59
C MET A 1 13.03 -1.22 -25.53
N ALA A 2 13.46 -1.94 -25.54
CA ALA A 2 14.11 -2.58 -24.46
C ALA A 2 14.78 -1.62 -23.52
N GLY A 3 15.16 -0.52 -24.01
CA GLY A 3 15.82 0.43 -23.16
C GLY A 3 15.02 0.86 -21.97
N GLY A 4 13.74 1.00 -22.13
CA GLY A 4 12.93 1.42 -21.02
C GLY A 4 12.94 0.43 -19.91
N ARG A 5 13.03 -0.80 -20.26
CA ARG A 5 13.02 -1.81 -19.25
C ARG A 5 14.29 -1.84 -18.47
N LEU A 6 15.40 -1.65 -19.15
CA LEU A 6 16.65 -1.62 -18.48
C LEU A 6 16.73 -0.51 -17.47
N SER A 7 16.29 0.66 -17.87
CA SER A 7 16.36 1.76 -16.95
C SER A 7 15.46 1.52 -15.76
N ARG A 8 14.37 0.83 -15.95
CA ARG A 8 13.49 0.55 -14.87
C ARG A 8 14.17 -0.20 -13.76
N GLY A 9 15.03 -1.08 -14.09
CA GLY A 9 15.60 -1.98 -13.10
C GLY A 9 16.40 -1.28 -12.06
N HIS A 10 16.85 -0.06 -12.30
CA HIS A 10 17.72 0.54 -11.32
C HIS A 10 17.61 2.00 -11.26
N SER A 11 16.78 2.50 -12.05
CA SER A 11 16.93 3.86 -12.24
C SER A 11 16.30 4.67 -11.23
N SER A 12 15.13 5.00 -11.43
CA SER A 12 14.48 6.04 -10.68
C SER A 12 13.56 5.51 -9.62
N SER A 13 13.39 4.21 -9.60
CA SER A 13 12.46 3.63 -8.66
C SER A 13 12.99 3.73 -7.25
N VAL A 14 12.19 4.28 -6.34
CA VAL A 14 12.53 4.31 -4.92
C VAL A 14 12.27 2.94 -4.33
N ARG A 15 13.28 2.38 -3.67
CA ARG A 15 13.18 1.06 -3.04
C ARG A 15 13.17 1.20 -1.54
N GLY A 16 12.65 0.18 -0.88
CA GLY A 16 12.61 0.19 0.56
C GLY A 16 11.53 1.09 1.09
N MET A 17 10.34 0.98 0.54
CA MET A 17 9.25 1.84 0.91
C MET A 17 8.13 1.05 1.57
N LEU A 18 7.65 1.56 2.70
CA LEU A 18 6.40 1.12 3.30
C LEU A 18 5.36 2.20 3.06
N VAL A 19 4.20 1.82 2.59
CA VAL A 19 3.11 2.78 2.40
C VAL A 19 1.89 2.27 3.14
N ALA A 20 1.42 3.07 4.09
CA ALA A 20 0.15 2.80 4.77
C ALA A 20 -0.89 3.70 4.13
N PHE A 21 -2.02 3.13 3.74
CA PHE A 21 -3.07 3.94 3.17
C PHE A 21 -4.43 3.50 3.67
N SER A 22 -5.36 4.44 3.66
CA SER A 22 -6.76 4.15 3.90
C SER A 22 -7.56 4.82 2.81
N VAL A 23 -8.63 4.16 2.40
CA VAL A 23 -9.53 4.69 1.40
C VAL A 23 -10.94 4.57 1.96
N THR A 24 -11.60 5.70 2.14
CA THR A 24 -12.90 5.76 2.78
C THR A 24 -13.95 6.24 1.80
N PRO A 25 -14.91 5.38 1.43
CA PRO A 25 -16.00 5.84 0.57
C PRO A 25 -16.97 6.68 1.40
N LEU A 26 -17.42 7.77 0.83
CA LEU A 26 -18.36 8.68 1.46
C LEU A 26 -19.64 8.72 0.65
N GLY A 27 -20.77 8.85 1.34
CA GLY A 27 -22.05 8.94 0.68
C GLY A 27 -22.62 7.60 0.22
N VAL A 28 -22.17 6.50 0.85
CA VAL A 28 -22.62 5.17 0.45
C VAL A 28 -23.48 4.47 1.49
N GLY A 29 -23.79 5.15 2.59
CA GLY A 29 -24.62 4.54 3.64
C GLY A 29 -23.90 3.40 4.34
N GLU A 30 -24.57 2.26 4.45
CA GLU A 30 -24.05 1.14 5.24
C GLU A 30 -23.13 0.20 4.49
N GLY A 31 -22.89 0.43 3.20
CA GLY A 31 -22.09 -0.47 2.40
C GLY A 31 -20.59 -0.27 2.47
N VAL A 32 -20.10 0.46 3.49
CA VAL A 32 -18.69 0.86 3.55
C VAL A 32 -17.75 -0.35 3.55
N GLY A 33 -18.01 -1.32 4.42
CA GLY A 33 -17.11 -2.47 4.54
C GLY A 33 -17.02 -3.28 3.26
N GLU A 34 -18.13 -3.45 2.58
CA GLU A 34 -18.16 -4.20 1.33
C GLU A 34 -17.36 -3.49 0.25
N ILE A 35 -17.47 -2.16 0.20
CA ILE A 35 -16.75 -1.39 -0.81
C ILE A 35 -15.26 -1.36 -0.50
N VAL A 36 -14.89 -1.16 0.77
CA VAL A 36 -13.48 -1.15 1.17
C VAL A 36 -12.83 -2.50 0.91
N ALA A 37 -13.57 -3.59 1.01
CA ALA A 37 -13.05 -4.91 0.71
C ALA A 37 -12.52 -5.01 -0.73
N GLU A 38 -13.07 -4.23 -1.65
CA GLU A 38 -12.56 -4.22 -3.02
C GLU A 38 -11.11 -3.71 -3.07
N ALA A 39 -10.80 -2.68 -2.29
CA ALA A 39 -9.44 -2.16 -2.23
C ALA A 39 -8.48 -3.20 -1.66
N VAL A 40 -8.89 -3.89 -0.62
CA VAL A 40 -8.04 -4.92 0.00
C VAL A 40 -7.80 -6.07 -0.97
N ARG A 41 -8.81 -6.46 -1.74
CA ARG A 41 -8.64 -7.50 -2.76
C ARG A 41 -7.59 -7.12 -3.77
N VAL A 42 -7.59 -5.87 -4.23
CA VAL A 42 -6.60 -5.38 -5.18
C VAL A 42 -5.20 -5.53 -4.59
N VAL A 43 -5.03 -5.09 -3.33
CA VAL A 43 -3.73 -5.16 -2.68
C VAL A 43 -3.26 -6.61 -2.57
N ARG A 44 -4.13 -7.50 -2.11
CA ARG A 44 -3.75 -8.90 -1.94
C ARG A 44 -3.44 -9.59 -3.25
N ALA A 45 -4.15 -9.22 -4.31
CA ALA A 45 -3.91 -9.79 -5.63
C ALA A 45 -2.58 -9.32 -6.22
N SER A 46 -2.00 -8.22 -5.71
CA SER A 46 -0.77 -7.68 -6.24
C SER A 46 0.43 -8.57 -5.96
N GLY A 47 0.35 -9.40 -4.93
CA GLY A 47 1.48 -10.23 -4.52
C GLY A 47 2.54 -9.50 -3.72
N LEU A 48 2.40 -8.20 -3.51
CA LEU A 48 3.35 -7.46 -2.68
C LEU A 48 3.10 -7.76 -1.21
N PRO A 49 4.15 -7.73 -0.37
CA PRO A 49 3.95 -7.88 1.06
C PRO A 49 2.98 -6.82 1.57
N ASN A 50 2.00 -7.26 2.34
CA ASN A 50 0.98 -6.33 2.80
C ASN A 50 0.34 -6.82 4.08
N GLN A 51 -0.31 -5.89 4.78
CA GLN A 51 -0.98 -6.18 6.03
C GLN A 51 -2.12 -5.18 6.20
N THR A 52 -3.28 -5.68 6.56
CA THR A 52 -4.45 -4.84 6.78
C THR A 52 -4.87 -4.93 8.23
N ASP A 53 -5.08 -3.78 8.86
CA ASP A 53 -5.64 -3.73 10.20
C ASP A 53 -6.89 -2.85 10.18
N ALA A 54 -7.37 -2.47 11.37
CA ALA A 54 -8.63 -1.75 11.48
C ALA A 54 -8.59 -0.35 10.88
N MET A 55 -7.39 0.22 10.70
CA MET A 55 -7.26 1.60 10.27
C MET A 55 -6.64 1.74 8.90
N PHE A 56 -5.66 0.90 8.58
CA PHE A 56 -4.86 1.05 7.37
C PHE A 56 -4.52 -0.28 6.74
N THR A 57 -4.20 -0.21 5.45
CA THR A 57 -3.53 -1.29 4.74
C THR A 57 -2.12 -0.80 4.44
N THR A 58 -1.13 -1.61 4.81
CA THR A 58 0.27 -1.27 4.62
C THR A 58 0.86 -2.19 3.57
N VAL A 59 1.59 -1.61 2.62
CA VAL A 59 2.16 -2.34 1.48
C VAL A 59 3.64 -2.01 1.41
N GLU A 60 4.44 -3.01 1.07
CA GLU A 60 5.88 -2.82 0.93
C GLU A 60 6.31 -3.10 -0.49
N GLY A 61 7.23 -2.28 -1.00
CA GLY A 61 7.81 -2.48 -2.31
C GLY A 61 8.50 -1.23 -2.81
N ASP A 62 8.82 -1.25 -4.07
CA ASP A 62 9.38 -0.07 -4.76
C ASP A 62 8.24 0.89 -5.08
N TRP A 63 8.60 2.13 -5.28
CA TRP A 63 7.62 3.15 -5.64
C TRP A 63 6.79 2.73 -6.85
N ASP A 64 7.47 2.24 -7.89
CA ASP A 64 6.79 1.89 -9.13
C ASP A 64 5.97 0.62 -9.03
N GLU A 65 6.13 -0.14 -7.95
CA GLU A 65 5.30 -1.31 -7.69
C GLU A 65 4.10 -0.96 -6.83
N VAL A 66 4.34 -0.17 -5.79
CA VAL A 66 3.32 0.09 -4.77
C VAL A 66 2.30 1.13 -5.22
N MET A 67 2.76 2.22 -5.80
CA MET A 67 1.84 3.30 -6.13
C MET A 67 0.77 2.91 -7.15
N PRO A 68 1.10 2.14 -8.20
CA PRO A 68 0.05 1.68 -9.11
C PRO A 68 -0.99 0.78 -8.42
N VAL A 69 -0.56 -0.02 -7.43
CA VAL A 69 -1.49 -0.86 -6.69
C VAL A 69 -2.43 0.00 -5.86
N ILE A 70 -1.90 1.03 -5.19
CA ILE A 70 -2.72 1.94 -4.41
C ILE A 70 -3.70 2.67 -5.32
N LYS A 71 -3.24 3.12 -6.48
CA LYS A 71 -4.13 3.79 -7.43
C LYS A 71 -5.27 2.86 -7.83
N GLN A 72 -4.95 1.62 -8.14
CA GLN A 72 -5.96 0.65 -8.54
C GLN A 72 -6.96 0.37 -7.42
N ALA A 73 -6.47 0.30 -6.18
CA ALA A 73 -7.32 0.08 -5.02
C ALA A 73 -8.27 1.28 -4.83
N VAL A 74 -7.75 2.48 -4.96
CA VAL A 74 -8.55 3.69 -4.83
C VAL A 74 -9.60 3.76 -5.94
N ASP A 75 -9.20 3.44 -7.17
CA ASP A 75 -10.12 3.45 -8.31
C ASP A 75 -11.26 2.45 -8.10
N ALA A 76 -10.97 1.28 -7.52
CA ALA A 76 -12.00 0.29 -7.27
C ALA A 76 -13.07 0.80 -6.30
N VAL A 77 -12.64 1.55 -5.28
CA VAL A 77 -13.59 2.16 -4.34
C VAL A 77 -14.32 3.33 -4.98
N ALA A 78 -13.59 4.15 -5.73
CA ALA A 78 -14.18 5.34 -6.36
C ALA A 78 -15.25 4.96 -7.38
N ALA A 79 -15.17 3.77 -7.96
CA ALA A 79 -16.17 3.31 -8.91
C ALA A 79 -17.52 3.04 -8.23
N ARG A 80 -17.53 2.94 -6.90
CA ARG A 80 -18.73 2.56 -6.15
C ARG A 80 -19.17 3.63 -5.15
N ALA A 81 -18.55 4.80 -5.16
CA ALA A 81 -18.87 5.84 -4.20
C ALA A 81 -18.80 7.20 -4.87
N PRO A 82 -19.68 8.14 -4.48
CA PRO A 82 -19.65 9.49 -5.07
C PRO A 82 -18.45 10.29 -4.60
N ARG A 83 -17.85 9.92 -3.50
CA ARG A 83 -16.71 10.64 -2.94
C ARG A 83 -15.82 9.66 -2.18
N VAL A 84 -14.52 9.86 -2.28
CA VAL A 84 -13.55 9.00 -1.60
C VAL A 84 -12.54 9.89 -0.88
N SER A 85 -12.27 9.55 0.37
CA SER A 85 -11.22 10.21 1.14
C SER A 85 -10.06 9.25 1.26
N VAL A 86 -8.86 9.70 0.88
CA VAL A 86 -7.68 8.84 0.86
C VAL A 86 -6.61 9.46 1.74
N VAL A 87 -6.01 8.64 2.60
CA VAL A 87 -4.85 9.02 3.38
C VAL A 87 -3.72 8.10 2.98
N ILE A 88 -2.56 8.67 2.71
CA ILE A 88 -1.37 7.90 2.33
C ILE A 88 -0.22 8.41 3.17
N LYS A 89 0.48 7.48 3.82
CA LYS A 89 1.70 7.77 4.55
C LYS A 89 2.79 6.85 4.04
N ALA A 90 3.88 7.41 3.56
CA ALA A 90 4.98 6.63 3.02
C ALA A 90 6.21 6.80 3.91
N ASP A 91 6.87 5.67 4.19
CA ASP A 91 8.12 5.64 4.93
C ASP A 91 9.16 5.06 3.97
N ILE A 92 10.10 5.88 3.57
CA ILE A 92 11.06 5.52 2.52
C ILE A 92 12.44 5.37 3.14
N ARG A 93 13.00 4.15 3.06
CA ARG A 93 14.36 3.86 3.49
C ARG A 93 15.07 3.12 2.38
N PRO A 94 15.70 3.85 1.48
CA PRO A 94 16.32 3.22 0.31
C PRO A 94 17.29 2.12 0.74
N GLY A 95 17.17 0.97 0.06
CA GLY A 95 18.04 -0.17 0.35
C GLY A 95 17.60 -1.06 1.48
N VAL A 96 16.54 -0.69 2.21
CA VAL A 96 16.02 -1.52 3.29
C VAL A 96 14.78 -2.25 2.79
N THR A 97 14.73 -3.56 3.02
CA THR A 97 13.58 -4.37 2.64
C THR A 97 13.11 -5.15 3.86
N GLY A 98 11.92 -5.70 3.78
CA GLY A 98 11.37 -6.46 4.88
C GLY A 98 10.88 -5.60 6.03
N ALA A 99 10.76 -4.30 5.84
CA ALA A 99 10.42 -3.38 6.93
C ALA A 99 9.02 -3.62 7.47
N LEU A 100 8.16 -4.24 6.68
CA LEU A 100 6.81 -4.55 7.12
C LEU A 100 6.82 -5.39 8.40
N THR A 101 7.78 -6.30 8.51
CA THR A 101 7.91 -7.12 9.70
C THR A 101 9.04 -6.67 10.60
N THR A 102 10.16 -6.22 10.05
CA THR A 102 11.33 -5.91 10.86
C THR A 102 11.11 -4.73 11.79
N LYS A 103 10.30 -3.76 11.39
CA LYS A 103 9.99 -2.64 12.28
C LYS A 103 9.24 -3.13 13.52
N VAL A 104 8.28 -4.01 13.33
CA VAL A 104 7.51 -4.57 14.45
C VAL A 104 8.40 -5.48 15.27
N ASP A 105 9.22 -6.30 14.62
CA ASP A 105 10.13 -7.19 15.33
C ASP A 105 11.12 -6.42 16.19
N SER A 106 11.63 -5.32 15.66
CA SER A 106 12.56 -4.49 16.41
C SER A 106 11.88 -3.91 17.65
N LEU A 107 10.65 -3.44 17.50
CA LEU A 107 9.89 -2.90 18.62
C LEU A 107 9.66 -3.98 19.66
N GLU A 108 9.27 -5.17 19.22
CA GLU A 108 9.01 -6.27 20.15
C GLU A 108 10.26 -6.64 20.93
N ARG A 109 11.43 -6.65 20.26
CA ARG A 109 12.68 -6.93 20.97
C ARG A 109 12.96 -5.91 22.06
N HIS A 110 12.72 -4.63 21.78
CA HIS A 110 12.93 -3.60 22.77
C HIS A 110 11.94 -3.69 23.93
N LEU A 111 10.71 -4.08 23.62
CA LEU A 111 9.72 -4.24 24.69
C LEU A 111 10.02 -5.43 25.58
N ALA A 112 10.71 -6.42 25.07
CA ALA A 112 11.06 -7.61 25.84
C ALA A 112 12.20 -7.34 26.83
N GLU A 113 12.96 -6.25 26.65
CA GLU A 113 14.02 -5.89 27.55
C GLU A 113 13.47 -5.22 28.80
#